data_2eeee45560f3904df6efe1df20a537fb
#
_entry.id   2eeee45560f3904df6efe1df20a537fb
#
_cell.length_a   1.000
_cell.length_b   1.000
_cell.length_c   1.000
_cell.angle_alpha   90.00
_cell.angle_beta   90.00
_cell.angle_gamma   90.00
#
_symmetry.space_group_name_H-M   'P 1'
#
loop_
_entity.id
_entity.type
_entity.pdbx_description
1 polymer ?
#
loop_
_entity_poly.entity_id
_entity_poly.type
_entity_poly.pdbx_seq_one_letter_code
_entity_poly.pdbx_strand_id
1 'polypeptide(L)' 'MLKFIKSLFVSSPEKKIRKARDRKYKEAVQLQRNGKLREYAKVIKEIEELEKQYVEVVSESR' A
#
# COMPACT_ATOMS: atom_id res chain seq x y z
N MET A 1 -12.11 -9.42 -16.42
CA MET A 1 -11.97 -8.94 -15.13
C MET A 1 -10.80 -8.04 -14.97
N LEU A 2 -9.62 -8.53 -15.19
CA LEU A 2 -8.46 -7.68 -15.08
C LEU A 2 -8.47 -6.56 -16.08
N LYS A 3 -8.92 -6.83 -17.27
CA LYS A 3 -9.04 -5.79 -18.26
C LYS A 3 -9.93 -4.68 -17.80
N PHE A 4 -10.99 -5.07 -17.16
CA PHE A 4 -11.96 -4.15 -16.66
C PHE A 4 -11.34 -3.21 -15.66
N ILE A 5 -10.58 -3.78 -14.78
CA ILE A 5 -9.91 -3.01 -13.77
C ILE A 5 -8.93 -2.04 -14.39
N LYS A 6 -8.26 -2.47 -15.41
CA LYS A 6 -7.32 -1.60 -16.09
C LYS A 6 -7.99 -0.38 -16.67
N SER A 7 -9.15 -0.56 -17.22
CA SER A 7 -9.82 0.58 -17.79
C SER A 7 -10.28 1.56 -16.72
N LEU A 8 -10.53 1.08 -15.53
CA LEU A 8 -10.89 1.95 -14.43
C LEU A 8 -9.74 2.78 -13.96
N PHE A 9 -8.55 2.26 -14.08
CA PHE A 9 -7.38 2.95 -13.59
C PHE A 9 -6.79 3.83 -14.67
N VAL A 10 -7.51 4.83 -14.99
CA VAL A 10 -6.99 5.81 -15.90
C VAL A 10 -5.71 6.37 -15.34
N SER A 11 -5.71 6.69 -14.07
CA SER A 11 -4.49 7.10 -13.45
C SER A 11 -3.78 5.84 -12.99
N SER A 12 -2.51 5.93 -12.87
CA SER A 12 -1.67 4.81 -12.55
C SER A 12 -2.05 4.18 -11.21
N PRO A 13 -2.36 2.91 -11.18
CA PRO A 13 -2.67 2.24 -9.91
C PRO A 13 -1.48 2.21 -8.98
N GLU A 14 -0.30 2.27 -9.53
CA GLU A 14 0.91 2.31 -8.72
C GLU A 14 0.92 3.50 -7.80
N LYS A 15 0.51 4.64 -8.32
CA LYS A 15 0.50 5.86 -7.53
C LYS A 15 -0.44 5.74 -6.35
N LYS A 16 -1.59 5.14 -6.57
CA LYS A 16 -2.55 4.96 -5.49
C LYS A 16 -2.00 4.09 -4.39
N ILE A 17 -1.36 3.01 -4.79
CA ILE A 17 -0.79 2.10 -3.82
C ILE A 17 0.34 2.77 -3.06
N ARG A 18 1.16 3.52 -3.77
CA ARG A 18 2.25 4.22 -3.11
C ARG A 18 1.75 5.24 -2.11
N LYS A 19 0.71 5.97 -2.47
CA LYS A 19 0.14 6.94 -1.56
C LYS A 19 -0.42 6.27 -0.32
N ALA A 20 -1.12 5.17 -0.52
CA ALA A 20 -1.66 4.43 0.60
C ALA A 20 -0.55 3.93 1.51
N ARG A 21 0.53 3.45 0.91
CA ARG A 21 1.66 2.97 1.68
C ARG A 21 2.30 4.09 2.48
N ASP A 22 2.48 5.25 1.85
CA ASP A 22 3.08 6.38 2.54
C ASP A 22 2.24 6.82 3.73
N ARG A 23 0.94 6.81 3.55
CA ARG A 23 0.03 7.15 4.61
C ARG A 23 0.17 6.18 5.78
N LYS A 24 0.25 4.90 5.45
CA LYS A 24 0.39 3.88 6.47
C LYS A 24 1.73 4.00 7.19
N TYR A 25 2.75 4.37 6.47
CA TYR A 25 4.05 4.58 7.08
C TYR A 25 4.01 5.69 8.10
N LYS A 26 3.36 6.78 7.76
CA LYS A 26 3.23 7.88 8.69
C LYS A 26 2.49 7.44 9.95
N GLU A 27 1.44 6.67 9.73
CA GLU A 27 0.68 6.15 10.85
C GLU A 27 1.53 5.23 11.71
N ALA A 28 2.32 4.38 11.06
CA ALA A 28 3.18 3.47 11.78
C ALA A 28 4.19 4.21 12.64
N VAL A 29 4.78 5.25 12.09
CA VAL A 29 5.74 6.04 12.84
C VAL A 29 5.09 6.65 14.07
N GLN A 30 3.88 7.16 13.90
CA GLN A 30 3.16 7.73 15.02
C GLN A 30 2.90 6.70 16.12
N LEU A 31 2.47 5.52 15.70
CA LEU A 31 2.19 4.47 16.66
C LEU A 31 3.45 4.03 17.38
N GLN A 32 4.54 3.98 16.65
CA GLN A 32 5.80 3.61 17.23
C GLN A 32 6.24 4.62 18.28
N ARG A 33 6.07 5.87 17.95
CA ARG A 33 6.45 6.96 18.88
C ARG A 33 5.59 6.93 20.12
N ASN A 34 4.35 6.55 19.99
CA ASN A 34 3.42 6.48 21.10
C ASN A 34 3.54 5.19 21.90
N GLY A 35 4.42 4.29 21.47
CA GLY A 35 4.61 3.04 22.16
C GLY A 35 3.54 2.01 21.92
N LYS A 36 2.72 2.22 20.92
CA LYS A 36 1.65 1.28 20.60
C LYS A 36 2.15 0.21 19.65
N LEU A 37 2.90 -0.69 20.19
CA LEU A 37 3.60 -1.66 19.36
C LEU A 37 2.68 -2.66 18.68
N ARG A 38 1.58 -2.99 19.32
CA ARG A 38 0.64 -3.92 18.71
C ARG A 38 0.03 -3.33 17.46
N GLU A 39 -0.41 -2.10 17.56
CA GLU A 39 -1.02 -1.42 16.42
C GLU A 39 0.03 -1.14 15.37
N TYR A 40 1.22 -0.84 15.81
CA TYR A 40 2.33 -0.64 14.89
C TYR A 40 2.55 -1.90 14.04
N ALA A 41 2.55 -3.05 14.67
CA ALA A 41 2.76 -4.30 13.95
C ALA A 41 1.65 -4.55 12.94
N LYS A 42 0.42 -4.19 13.31
CA LYS A 42 -0.70 -4.33 12.40
C LYS A 42 -0.52 -3.48 11.16
N VAL A 43 -0.14 -2.24 11.37
CA VAL A 43 0.05 -1.32 10.26
C VAL A 43 1.20 -1.78 9.37
N ILE A 44 2.25 -2.28 9.96
CA ILE A 44 3.37 -2.80 9.19
C ILE A 44 2.93 -3.95 8.30
N LYS A 45 2.06 -4.80 8.82
CA LYS A 45 1.53 -5.90 8.02
C LYS A 45 0.75 -5.37 6.84
N GLU A 46 -0.03 -4.34 7.06
CA GLU A 46 -0.79 -3.74 5.99
C GLU A 46 0.12 -3.13 4.93
N ILE A 47 1.22 -2.54 5.38
CA ILE A 47 2.19 -1.99 4.46
C ILE A 47 2.79 -3.09 3.59
N GLU A 48 3.09 -4.21 4.18
CA GLU A 48 3.63 -5.34 3.43
C GLU A 48 2.66 -5.80 2.36
N GLU A 49 1.38 -5.82 2.70
CA GLU A 49 0.36 -6.20 1.73
C GLU A 49 0.33 -5.21 0.58
N LEU A 50 0.41 -3.95 0.89
CA LEU A 50 0.40 -2.93 -0.15
C LEU A 50 1.62 -3.05 -1.05
N GLU A 51 2.76 -3.32 -0.46
CA GLU A 51 3.97 -3.50 -1.25
C GLU A 51 3.86 -4.70 -2.17
N LYS A 52 3.22 -5.74 -1.69
CA LYS A 52 2.98 -6.90 -2.51
C LYS A 52 2.12 -6.56 -3.70
N GLN A 53 1.06 -5.82 -3.45
CA GLN A 53 0.18 -5.38 -4.52
C GLN A 53 0.93 -4.51 -5.51
N TYR A 54 1.77 -3.65 -5.00
CA TYR A 54 2.54 -2.77 -5.85
C TYR A 54 3.42 -3.56 -6.81
N VAL A 55 4.09 -4.57 -6.28
CA VAL A 55 4.95 -5.40 -7.10
C VAL A 55 4.15 -6.12 -8.17
N GLU A 56 2.98 -6.63 -7.79
CA GLU A 56 2.14 -7.32 -8.75
C GLU A 56 1.69 -6.41 -9.87
N VAL A 57 1.29 -5.20 -9.50
CA VAL A 57 0.82 -4.24 -10.48
C VAL A 57 1.95 -3.87 -11.45
N VAL A 58 3.11 -3.61 -10.91
CA VAL A 58 4.25 -3.25 -11.74
C VAL A 58 4.65 -4.40 -12.64
N SER A 59 4.60 -5.60 -12.13
CA SER A 59 4.91 -6.77 -12.93
C SER A 59 3.97 -6.94 -14.10
N GLU A 60 2.71 -6.71 -13.83
CA GLU A 60 1.70 -6.87 -14.88
C GLU A 60 1.76 -5.78 -15.93
N SER A 61 2.22 -4.63 -15.52
CA SER A 61 2.28 -3.51 -16.43
C SER A 61 3.37 -3.65 -17.46
N ARG A 62 4.25 -4.56 -17.26
CA ARG A 62 5.34 -4.75 -18.20
C ARG A 62 4.93 -5.62 -19.38
#